data_00ef6dee209f9fa663cfe42a5beb44b3
#
_entry.id   00ef6dee209f9fa663cfe42a5beb44b3
#
_cell.length_a   1.000
_cell.length_b   1.000
_cell.length_c   1.000
_cell.angle_alpha   90.00
_cell.angle_beta   90.00
_cell.angle_gamma   90.00
#
_symmetry.space_group_name_H-M   'P 1'
#
loop_
_entity.id
_entity.type
_entity.pdbx_description
1 polymer ?
#
loop_
_entity_poly.entity_id
_entity_poly.type
_entity_poly.pdbx_seq_one_letter_code
_entity_poly.pdbx_strand_id
1 'polypeptide(L)'
;LFNAGADRYLLRHETATKSHYKKLHPEEMSFDNRIECLKTLKKIGFQTGAGFMVGSPFQTHDNLVEDLLFIKKLEPEMVGIGPFISHNETPFKDFKNGTLRDTLVMVALTRILLPHALIPSTTALGTINPKGRELGLKAGANVVMPNLSPVKFRKLYSLYDNKICMGDEAAECRKCLERRVESAGYKIVTDRGDWRA
;
A
#
# COMPACT_ATOMS: atom_id res chain seq x y z
N LEU A 1 -9.14 16.86 -12.40
CA LEU A 1 -9.49 15.42 -12.31
C LEU A 1 -10.86 15.22 -11.63
N PHE A 2 -11.09 15.81 -10.46
CA PHE A 2 -12.36 15.68 -9.73
C PHE A 2 -13.57 16.12 -10.57
N ASN A 3 -13.50 17.31 -11.17
CA ASN A 3 -14.57 17.83 -12.06
C ASN A 3 -14.76 17.01 -13.35
N ALA A 4 -13.80 16.13 -13.68
CA ALA A 4 -13.91 15.19 -14.80
C ALA A 4 -14.43 13.80 -14.37
N GLY A 5 -14.89 13.67 -13.11
CA GLY A 5 -15.51 12.46 -12.58
C GLY A 5 -14.55 11.49 -11.89
N ALA A 6 -13.34 11.90 -11.52
CA ALA A 6 -12.46 11.07 -10.70
C ALA A 6 -12.88 11.14 -9.23
N ASP A 7 -13.19 9.99 -8.61
CA ASP A 7 -13.70 9.92 -7.24
C ASP A 7 -12.61 9.63 -6.20
N ARG A 8 -11.52 8.96 -6.60
CA ARG A 8 -10.49 8.48 -5.69
C ARG A 8 -9.11 8.94 -6.13
N TYR A 9 -8.26 9.20 -5.16
CA TYR A 9 -6.86 9.53 -5.41
C TYR A 9 -5.97 8.90 -4.34
N LEU A 10 -5.06 8.02 -4.74
CA LEU A 10 -4.07 7.44 -3.83
C LEU A 10 -2.74 8.20 -4.00
N LEU A 11 -2.32 8.85 -2.93
CA LEU A 11 -1.00 9.46 -2.80
C LEU A 11 -0.36 8.97 -1.50
N ARG A 12 0.56 8.02 -1.57
CA ARG A 12 1.25 7.56 -0.38
C ARG A 12 2.13 8.69 0.17
N HIS A 13 2.07 8.94 1.49
CA HIS A 13 2.97 9.91 2.14
C HIS A 13 4.39 9.36 2.30
N GLU A 14 4.57 8.05 2.19
CA GLU A 14 5.79 7.23 2.29
C GLU A 14 6.39 7.20 3.70
N THR A 15 6.46 8.30 4.38
CA THR A 15 6.76 8.45 5.81
C THR A 15 6.25 9.81 6.30
N ALA A 16 5.77 9.88 7.53
CA ALA A 16 5.33 11.13 8.16
C ALA A 16 6.50 11.92 8.78
N THR A 17 7.68 11.31 8.87
CA THR A 17 8.88 11.93 9.43
C THR A 17 9.68 12.67 8.36
N LYS A 18 9.74 13.99 8.42
CA LYS A 18 10.43 14.83 7.42
C LYS A 18 11.91 14.49 7.24
N SER A 19 12.63 14.19 8.32
CA SER A 19 14.06 13.81 8.26
C SER A 19 14.26 12.44 7.57
N HIS A 20 13.35 11.50 7.78
CA HIS A 20 13.36 10.21 7.11
C HIS A 20 12.98 10.35 5.63
N TYR A 21 11.98 11.16 5.31
CA TYR A 21 11.57 11.45 3.93
C TYR A 21 12.74 11.94 3.07
N LYS A 22 13.55 12.87 3.59
CA LYS A 22 14.74 13.38 2.92
C LYS A 22 15.82 12.33 2.63
N LYS A 23 15.87 11.25 3.40
CA LYS A 23 16.79 10.12 3.14
C LYS A 23 16.28 9.18 2.06
N LEU A 24 14.95 9.14 1.83
CA LEU A 24 14.30 8.25 0.88
C LEU A 24 14.10 8.86 -0.50
N HIS A 25 14.07 10.18 -0.60
CA HIS A 25 13.68 10.89 -1.82
C HIS A 25 14.76 11.88 -2.27
N PRO A 26 14.86 12.16 -3.57
CA PRO A 26 15.68 13.23 -4.11
C PRO A 26 15.36 14.60 -3.49
N GLU A 27 16.33 15.49 -3.45
CA GLU A 27 16.18 16.82 -2.81
C GLU A 27 15.05 17.67 -3.40
N GLU A 28 14.74 17.49 -4.69
CA GLU A 28 13.69 18.20 -5.40
C GLU A 28 12.28 17.78 -4.95
N MET A 29 12.15 16.63 -4.27
CA MET A 29 10.87 16.12 -3.78
C MET A 29 10.55 16.69 -2.40
N SER A 30 9.65 17.66 -2.33
CA SER A 30 9.25 18.32 -1.09
C SER A 30 8.30 17.45 -0.25
N PHE A 31 8.71 17.16 0.98
CA PHE A 31 7.85 16.56 2.00
C PHE A 31 6.60 17.40 2.27
N ASP A 32 6.80 18.70 2.50
CA ASP A 32 5.70 19.60 2.87
C ASP A 32 4.66 19.69 1.75
N ASN A 33 5.10 19.74 0.49
CA ASN A 33 4.20 19.71 -0.67
C ASN A 33 3.41 18.40 -0.75
N ARG A 34 4.03 17.24 -0.47
CA ARG A 34 3.34 15.94 -0.46
C ARG A 34 2.25 15.89 0.59
N ILE A 35 2.52 16.38 1.80
CA ILE A 35 1.54 16.44 2.89
C ILE A 35 0.40 17.41 2.55
N GLU A 36 0.73 18.57 1.98
CA GLU A 36 -0.29 19.55 1.58
C GLU A 36 -1.17 19.05 0.44
N CYS A 37 -0.59 18.30 -0.52
CA CYS A 37 -1.37 17.61 -1.55
C CYS A 37 -2.42 16.66 -0.96
N LEU A 38 -2.06 15.85 0.05
CA LEU A 38 -3.02 14.95 0.72
C LEU A 38 -4.18 15.71 1.38
N LYS A 39 -3.89 16.79 2.10
CA LYS A 39 -4.91 17.65 2.70
C LYS A 39 -5.82 18.28 1.64
N THR A 40 -5.22 18.74 0.55
CA THR A 40 -5.94 19.35 -0.57
C THR A 40 -6.85 18.35 -1.27
N LEU A 41 -6.42 17.10 -1.47
CA LEU A 41 -7.25 16.03 -2.03
C LEU A 41 -8.50 15.79 -1.19
N LYS A 42 -8.36 15.71 0.15
CA LYS A 42 -9.52 15.60 1.05
C LYS A 42 -10.43 16.83 0.98
N LYS A 43 -9.85 18.05 0.96
CA LYS A 43 -10.61 19.29 0.86
C LYS A 43 -11.41 19.39 -0.45
N ILE A 44 -10.89 18.85 -1.55
CA ILE A 44 -11.60 18.78 -2.84
C ILE A 44 -12.77 17.80 -2.79
N GLY A 45 -12.72 16.76 -1.94
CA GLY A 45 -13.75 15.75 -1.81
C GLY A 45 -13.41 14.38 -2.40
N PHE A 46 -12.14 14.11 -2.74
CA PHE A 46 -11.72 12.78 -3.12
C PHE A 46 -11.83 11.79 -1.97
N GLN A 47 -12.19 10.54 -2.26
CA GLN A 47 -11.81 9.42 -1.41
C GLN A 47 -10.28 9.31 -1.45
N THR A 48 -9.64 9.85 -0.42
CA THR A 48 -8.17 10.04 -0.40
C THR A 48 -7.50 8.81 0.17
N GLY A 49 -6.54 8.27 -0.58
CA GLY A 49 -5.65 7.21 -0.12
C GLY A 49 -4.31 7.77 0.32
N ALA A 50 -3.84 7.31 1.48
CA ALA A 50 -2.49 7.54 1.99
C ALA A 50 -1.74 6.21 2.12
N GLY A 51 -0.52 6.22 2.66
CA GLY A 51 0.22 5.00 2.94
C GLY A 51 1.71 5.20 3.13
N PHE A 52 2.36 4.16 3.61
CA PHE A 52 3.79 4.14 3.91
C PHE A 52 4.39 2.74 3.69
N MET A 53 5.71 2.66 3.67
CA MET A 53 6.44 1.39 3.61
C MET A 53 6.87 0.96 5.01
N VAL A 54 6.92 -0.35 5.23
CA VAL A 54 7.43 -0.94 6.47
C VAL A 54 8.79 -1.57 6.22
N GLY A 55 9.77 -1.19 7.04
CA GLY A 55 11.15 -1.64 6.89
C GLY A 55 11.91 -0.94 5.76
N SER A 56 11.52 0.29 5.40
CA SER A 56 12.26 1.11 4.44
C SER A 56 13.64 1.51 4.99
N PRO A 57 14.61 1.85 4.12
CA PRO A 57 15.93 2.27 4.56
C PRO A 57 15.87 3.35 5.65
N PHE A 58 16.70 3.22 6.69
CA PHE A 58 16.81 4.15 7.82
C PHE A 58 15.55 4.31 8.69
N GLN A 59 14.51 3.51 8.47
CA GLN A 59 13.27 3.57 9.26
C GLN A 59 13.49 3.09 10.69
N THR A 60 12.96 3.84 11.66
CA THR A 60 12.91 3.47 13.09
C THR A 60 11.47 3.15 13.50
N HIS A 61 11.28 2.60 14.69
CA HIS A 61 9.95 2.41 15.27
C HIS A 61 9.22 3.73 15.47
N ASP A 62 9.94 4.80 15.85
CA ASP A 62 9.34 6.13 16.03
C ASP A 62 8.76 6.66 14.70
N ASN A 63 9.44 6.41 13.57
CA ASN A 63 8.89 6.77 12.26
C ASN A 63 7.56 6.05 11.98
N LEU A 64 7.45 4.76 12.33
CA LEU A 64 6.20 4.00 12.19
C LEU A 64 5.09 4.52 13.12
N VAL A 65 5.44 4.97 14.33
CA VAL A 65 4.48 5.62 15.24
C VAL A 65 4.01 6.94 14.65
N GLU A 66 4.91 7.77 14.12
CA GLU A 66 4.54 9.02 13.44
C GLU A 66 3.63 8.76 12.24
N ASP A 67 3.90 7.70 11.44
CA ASP A 67 3.05 7.29 10.33
C ASP A 67 1.63 6.93 10.80
N LEU A 68 1.49 6.17 11.90
CA LEU A 68 0.19 5.83 12.47
C LEU A 68 -0.56 7.06 13.00
N LEU A 69 0.13 7.96 13.71
CA LEU A 69 -0.46 9.20 14.20
C LEU A 69 -0.89 10.12 13.05
N PHE A 70 -0.10 10.16 11.98
CA PHE A 70 -0.43 10.93 10.80
C PHE A 70 -1.69 10.43 10.12
N ILE A 71 -1.81 9.11 9.84
CA ILE A 71 -3.03 8.55 9.21
C ILE A 71 -4.24 8.68 10.12
N LYS A 72 -4.08 8.56 11.44
CA LYS A 72 -5.16 8.80 12.40
C LYS A 72 -5.69 10.24 12.32
N LYS A 73 -4.80 11.22 12.14
CA LYS A 73 -5.18 12.64 12.00
C LYS A 73 -5.74 12.97 10.63
N LEU A 74 -5.21 12.35 9.57
CA LEU A 74 -5.65 12.58 8.19
C LEU A 74 -6.99 11.89 7.91
N GLU A 75 -7.28 10.76 8.57
CA GLU A 75 -8.46 9.90 8.35
C GLU A 75 -8.68 9.58 6.87
N PRO A 76 -7.67 8.99 6.18
CA PRO A 76 -7.82 8.66 4.77
C PRO A 76 -8.79 7.50 4.58
N GLU A 77 -9.51 7.50 3.47
CA GLU A 77 -10.47 6.44 3.10
C GLU A 77 -9.76 5.13 2.70
N MET A 78 -8.49 5.22 2.26
CA MET A 78 -7.65 4.07 1.96
C MET A 78 -6.25 4.23 2.56
N VAL A 79 -5.68 3.14 3.07
CA VAL A 79 -4.28 3.12 3.57
C VAL A 79 -3.49 1.98 2.92
N GLY A 80 -2.57 2.33 2.04
CA GLY A 80 -1.68 1.38 1.38
C GLY A 80 -0.43 1.10 2.21
N ILE A 81 -0.36 -0.06 2.87
CA ILE A 81 0.79 -0.50 3.67
C ILE A 81 1.40 -1.74 3.03
N GLY A 82 2.69 -1.76 2.90
CA GLY A 82 3.42 -2.93 2.42
C GLY A 82 4.86 -2.93 2.88
N PRO A 83 5.53 -4.09 2.86
CA PRO A 83 6.95 -4.16 3.15
C PRO A 83 7.74 -3.40 2.08
N PHE A 84 8.82 -2.76 2.51
CA PHE A 84 9.86 -2.34 1.58
C PHE A 84 10.47 -3.60 0.93
N ILE A 85 10.67 -3.57 -0.38
CA ILE A 85 11.42 -4.56 -1.13
C ILE A 85 12.39 -3.80 -2.01
N SER A 86 13.67 -4.15 -1.92
CA SER A 86 14.72 -3.51 -2.71
C SER A 86 14.54 -3.74 -4.22
N HIS A 87 15.15 -2.87 -5.02
CA HIS A 87 15.27 -3.03 -6.46
C HIS A 87 16.73 -2.80 -6.86
N ASN A 88 17.26 -3.66 -7.71
CA ASN A 88 18.67 -3.66 -8.10
C ASN A 88 19.12 -2.38 -8.83
N GLU A 89 18.20 -1.65 -9.44
CA GLU A 89 18.46 -0.39 -10.15
C GLU A 89 18.26 0.85 -9.27
N THR A 90 18.13 0.70 -7.94
CA THR A 90 17.93 1.82 -7.03
C THR A 90 19.12 2.01 -6.09
N PRO A 91 19.31 3.21 -5.51
CA PRO A 91 20.31 3.43 -4.47
C PRO A 91 20.14 2.54 -3.23
N PHE A 92 18.97 1.92 -3.07
CA PHE A 92 18.62 1.08 -1.93
C PHE A 92 18.76 -0.43 -2.19
N LYS A 93 19.42 -0.84 -3.26
CA LYS A 93 19.57 -2.25 -3.69
C LYS A 93 20.15 -3.17 -2.61
N ASP A 94 21.06 -2.66 -1.79
CA ASP A 94 21.76 -3.42 -0.76
C ASP A 94 21.08 -3.38 0.62
N PHE A 95 19.95 -2.70 0.73
CA PHE A 95 19.19 -2.66 1.98
C PHE A 95 18.33 -3.91 2.13
N LYS A 96 18.19 -4.35 3.39
CA LYS A 96 17.31 -5.48 3.73
C LYS A 96 15.85 -5.13 3.47
N ASN A 97 15.10 -6.11 2.99
CA ASN A 97 13.66 -5.98 2.84
C ASN A 97 12.95 -5.85 4.20
N GLY A 98 11.81 -5.17 4.19
CA GLY A 98 10.90 -5.15 5.33
C GLY A 98 10.37 -6.55 5.66
N THR A 99 9.97 -6.77 6.91
CA THR A 99 9.54 -8.09 7.39
C THR A 99 8.03 -8.31 7.22
N LEU A 100 7.62 -9.55 7.05
CA LEU A 100 6.22 -9.95 7.08
C LEU A 100 5.58 -9.55 8.42
N ARG A 101 6.23 -9.90 9.55
CA ARG A 101 5.73 -9.66 10.90
C ARG A 101 5.41 -8.18 11.12
N ASP A 102 6.38 -7.31 10.90
CA ASP A 102 6.21 -5.88 11.16
C ASP A 102 5.14 -5.28 10.26
N THR A 103 5.07 -5.71 9.00
CA THR A 103 4.01 -5.29 8.07
C THR A 103 2.62 -5.70 8.55
N LEU A 104 2.46 -6.95 9.04
CA LEU A 104 1.18 -7.42 9.57
C LEU A 104 0.78 -6.67 10.85
N VAL A 105 1.74 -6.36 11.72
CA VAL A 105 1.49 -5.53 12.91
C VAL A 105 0.99 -4.14 12.50
N MET A 106 1.62 -3.50 11.51
CA MET A 106 1.21 -2.18 11.04
C MET A 106 -0.17 -2.21 10.37
N VAL A 107 -0.50 -3.27 9.63
CA VAL A 107 -1.86 -3.47 9.07
C VAL A 107 -2.89 -3.60 10.20
N ALA A 108 -2.60 -4.40 11.22
CA ALA A 108 -3.51 -4.60 12.36
C ALA A 108 -3.73 -3.31 13.17
N LEU A 109 -2.65 -2.59 13.50
CA LEU A 109 -2.73 -1.31 14.19
C LEU A 109 -3.52 -0.27 13.38
N THR A 110 -3.29 -0.22 12.06
CA THR A 110 -4.06 0.66 11.17
C THR A 110 -5.54 0.31 11.18
N ARG A 111 -5.91 -0.97 11.16
CA ARG A 111 -7.31 -1.40 11.25
C ARG A 111 -7.97 -0.99 12.55
N ILE A 112 -7.23 -1.07 13.68
CA ILE A 112 -7.74 -0.62 14.99
C ILE A 112 -7.94 0.90 15.01
N LEU A 113 -7.00 1.66 14.45
CA LEU A 113 -7.07 3.13 14.41
C LEU A 113 -8.12 3.66 13.43
N LEU A 114 -8.31 2.98 12.30
CA LEU A 114 -9.20 3.36 11.21
C LEU A 114 -10.11 2.17 10.83
N PRO A 115 -11.17 1.90 11.62
CA PRO A 115 -12.00 0.69 11.46
C PRO A 115 -12.67 0.55 10.09
N HIS A 116 -12.95 1.65 9.41
CA HIS A 116 -13.66 1.68 8.12
C HIS A 116 -12.73 1.85 6.91
N ALA A 117 -11.43 2.07 7.11
CA ALA A 117 -10.50 2.29 6.00
C ALA A 117 -10.40 1.09 5.06
N LEU A 118 -10.22 1.36 3.78
CA LEU A 118 -9.86 0.37 2.78
C LEU A 118 -8.35 0.08 2.90
N ILE A 119 -8.00 -1.13 3.31
CA ILE A 119 -6.60 -1.54 3.51
C ILE A 119 -6.28 -2.69 2.57
N PRO A 120 -5.44 -2.47 1.55
CA PRO A 120 -5.05 -3.52 0.62
C PRO A 120 -4.14 -4.57 1.26
N SER A 121 -4.44 -5.86 1.03
CA SER A 121 -3.45 -6.92 1.16
C SER A 121 -2.55 -6.91 -0.08
N THR A 122 -1.38 -6.31 0.05
CA THR A 122 -0.53 -5.91 -1.07
C THR A 122 0.14 -7.08 -1.79
N THR A 123 0.49 -6.88 -3.06
CA THR A 123 1.33 -7.82 -3.81
C THR A 123 2.69 -8.01 -3.16
N ALA A 124 3.24 -6.97 -2.56
CA ALA A 124 4.52 -7.01 -1.83
C ALA A 124 4.50 -8.01 -0.67
N LEU A 125 3.40 -8.10 0.11
CA LEU A 125 3.23 -9.15 1.13
C LEU A 125 3.32 -10.55 0.53
N GLY A 126 2.66 -10.76 -0.62
CA GLY A 126 2.73 -12.04 -1.34
C GLY A 126 4.11 -12.33 -1.95
N THR A 127 4.91 -11.31 -2.22
CA THR A 127 6.28 -11.46 -2.73
C THR A 127 7.25 -11.92 -1.64
N ILE A 128 7.15 -11.34 -0.43
CA ILE A 128 8.04 -11.72 0.68
C ILE A 128 7.62 -13.04 1.35
N ASN A 129 6.36 -13.45 1.23
CA ASN A 129 5.85 -14.70 1.78
C ASN A 129 4.70 -15.25 0.91
N PRO A 130 4.74 -16.54 0.51
CA PRO A 130 3.68 -17.15 -0.32
C PRO A 130 2.26 -17.04 0.25
N LYS A 131 2.11 -17.00 1.58
CA LYS A 131 0.84 -16.79 2.30
C LYS A 131 0.64 -15.35 2.78
N GLY A 132 1.50 -14.42 2.34
CA GLY A 132 1.50 -13.05 2.83
C GLY A 132 0.18 -12.31 2.61
N ARG A 133 -0.49 -12.57 1.49
CA ARG A 133 -1.80 -11.95 1.21
C ARG A 133 -2.91 -12.46 2.14
N GLU A 134 -2.97 -13.77 2.37
CA GLU A 134 -3.92 -14.40 3.28
C GLU A 134 -3.70 -13.92 4.71
N LEU A 135 -2.45 -13.83 5.15
CA LEU A 135 -2.09 -13.28 6.45
C LEU A 135 -2.44 -11.80 6.57
N GLY A 136 -2.25 -11.02 5.51
CA GLY A 136 -2.66 -9.62 5.46
C GLY A 136 -4.16 -9.44 5.66
N LEU A 137 -4.99 -10.28 5.02
CA LEU A 137 -6.44 -10.30 5.24
C LEU A 137 -6.79 -10.62 6.70
N LYS A 138 -6.14 -11.63 7.29
CA LYS A 138 -6.35 -12.00 8.71
C LYS A 138 -5.87 -10.92 9.67
N ALA A 139 -4.89 -10.11 9.28
CA ALA A 139 -4.41 -8.99 10.09
C ALA A 139 -5.30 -7.73 10.00
N GLY A 140 -6.32 -7.71 9.11
CA GLY A 140 -7.25 -6.60 9.01
C GLY A 140 -7.32 -5.91 7.64
N ALA A 141 -6.57 -6.37 6.62
CA ALA A 141 -6.78 -5.92 5.26
C ALA A 141 -8.15 -6.40 4.73
N ASN A 142 -8.77 -5.58 3.87
CA ASN A 142 -10.11 -5.86 3.31
C ASN A 142 -10.20 -5.59 1.80
N VAL A 143 -9.09 -5.31 1.16
CA VAL A 143 -9.02 -5.08 -0.29
C VAL A 143 -7.97 -5.99 -0.92
N VAL A 144 -8.28 -6.57 -2.07
CA VAL A 144 -7.32 -7.28 -2.92
C VAL A 144 -7.39 -6.71 -4.33
N MET A 145 -6.23 -6.55 -4.95
CA MET A 145 -6.12 -5.97 -6.29
C MET A 145 -5.49 -6.99 -7.26
N PRO A 146 -6.25 -7.44 -8.27
CA PRO A 146 -5.68 -8.24 -9.35
C PRO A 146 -4.78 -7.37 -10.24
N ASN A 147 -3.77 -7.97 -10.87
CA ASN A 147 -2.96 -7.28 -11.85
C ASN A 147 -3.68 -7.31 -13.21
N LEU A 148 -4.25 -6.20 -13.62
CA LEU A 148 -4.97 -6.05 -14.88
C LEU A 148 -4.10 -5.51 -16.02
N SER A 149 -2.83 -5.17 -15.75
CA SER A 149 -1.91 -4.72 -16.81
C SER A 149 -1.69 -5.82 -17.84
N PRO A 150 -1.69 -5.52 -19.14
CA PRO A 150 -1.36 -6.52 -20.16
C PRO A 150 0.02 -7.13 -19.91
N VAL A 151 0.13 -8.47 -20.06
CA VAL A 151 1.34 -9.25 -19.68
C VAL A 151 2.61 -8.68 -20.32
N LYS A 152 2.54 -8.29 -21.60
CA LYS A 152 3.68 -7.74 -22.35
C LYS A 152 4.30 -6.47 -21.75
N PHE A 153 3.52 -5.70 -20.95
CA PHE A 153 4.00 -4.46 -20.33
C PHE A 153 4.37 -4.62 -18.86
N ARG A 154 4.06 -5.75 -18.22
CA ARG A 154 4.26 -5.90 -16.77
C ARG A 154 5.72 -5.77 -16.35
N LYS A 155 6.65 -6.23 -17.18
CA LYS A 155 8.09 -6.11 -16.92
C LYS A 155 8.56 -4.65 -16.85
N LEU A 156 7.89 -3.74 -17.55
CA LEU A 156 8.19 -2.31 -17.51
C LEU A 156 7.74 -1.61 -16.22
N TYR A 157 6.96 -2.32 -15.39
CA TYR A 157 6.41 -1.84 -14.11
C TYR A 157 6.89 -2.70 -12.93
N SER A 158 8.09 -3.22 -13.00
CA SER A 158 8.74 -3.90 -11.87
C SER A 158 9.25 -2.87 -10.88
N LEU A 159 8.42 -2.50 -9.91
CA LEU A 159 8.76 -1.51 -8.88
C LEU A 159 9.73 -2.03 -7.81
N TYR A 160 9.93 -3.34 -7.76
CA TYR A 160 10.84 -4.03 -6.84
C TYR A 160 11.18 -5.43 -7.39
N ASP A 161 12.27 -6.02 -6.90
CA ASP A 161 12.74 -7.32 -7.37
C ASP A 161 11.80 -8.48 -6.98
N ASN A 162 11.78 -9.50 -7.80
CA ASN A 162 10.99 -10.73 -7.62
C ASN A 162 9.46 -10.51 -7.46
N LYS A 163 8.92 -9.42 -8.00
CA LYS A 163 7.49 -9.15 -7.97
C LYS A 163 6.68 -10.31 -8.55
N ILE A 164 5.70 -10.80 -7.78
CA ILE A 164 4.80 -11.89 -8.21
C ILE A 164 3.71 -11.38 -9.17
N CYS A 165 2.96 -12.30 -9.79
CA CYS A 165 1.88 -12.01 -10.75
C CYS A 165 2.35 -11.31 -12.03
N MET A 166 3.50 -11.74 -12.56
CA MET A 166 4.08 -11.18 -13.77
C MET A 166 3.68 -11.91 -15.05
N GLY A 167 3.29 -13.20 -14.97
CA GLY A 167 3.04 -14.08 -16.13
C GLY A 167 1.58 -14.40 -16.42
N ASP A 168 0.69 -14.31 -15.44
CA ASP A 168 -0.70 -14.76 -15.60
C ASP A 168 -1.58 -13.71 -16.31
N GLU A 169 -2.50 -14.14 -17.16
CA GLU A 169 -3.54 -13.28 -17.72
C GLU A 169 -4.48 -12.74 -16.62
N ALA A 170 -5.15 -11.61 -16.90
CA ALA A 170 -5.99 -10.92 -15.90
C ALA A 170 -7.11 -11.83 -15.34
N ALA A 171 -7.72 -12.67 -16.18
CA ALA A 171 -8.76 -13.61 -15.76
C ALA A 171 -8.22 -14.73 -14.85
N GLU A 172 -7.02 -15.25 -15.11
CA GLU A 172 -6.36 -16.24 -14.26
C GLU A 172 -5.94 -15.64 -12.92
N CYS A 173 -5.44 -14.39 -12.94
CA CYS A 173 -5.11 -13.63 -11.75
C CYS A 173 -6.33 -13.44 -10.84
N ARG A 174 -7.52 -13.19 -11.39
CA ARG A 174 -8.78 -13.10 -10.64
C ARG A 174 -9.10 -14.40 -9.92
N LYS A 175 -9.13 -15.53 -10.63
CA LYS A 175 -9.41 -16.86 -10.03
C LYS A 175 -8.38 -17.25 -8.96
N CYS A 176 -7.11 -16.88 -9.16
CA CYS A 176 -6.06 -17.08 -8.17
C CYS A 176 -6.35 -16.29 -6.89
N LEU A 177 -6.76 -15.02 -7.01
CA LEU A 177 -7.13 -14.19 -5.87
C LEU A 177 -8.37 -14.70 -5.14
N GLU A 178 -9.40 -15.15 -5.84
CA GLU A 178 -10.60 -15.75 -5.26
C GLU A 178 -10.24 -16.91 -4.34
N ARG A 179 -9.48 -17.89 -4.86
CA ARG A 179 -9.01 -19.04 -4.05
C ARG A 179 -8.19 -18.63 -2.82
N ARG A 180 -7.34 -17.60 -2.94
CA ARG A 180 -6.56 -17.09 -1.82
C ARG A 180 -7.45 -16.45 -0.73
N VAL A 181 -8.42 -15.63 -1.15
CA VAL A 181 -9.38 -14.99 -0.24
C VAL A 181 -10.23 -16.04 0.48
N GLU A 182 -10.72 -17.05 -0.24
CA GLU A 182 -11.46 -18.20 0.33
C GLU A 182 -10.60 -18.99 1.31
N SER A 183 -9.34 -19.27 1.00
CA SER A 183 -8.42 -19.95 1.91
C SER A 183 -8.11 -19.18 3.20
N ALA A 184 -8.29 -17.86 3.17
CA ALA A 184 -8.20 -16.99 4.35
C ALA A 184 -9.49 -16.96 5.18
N GLY A 185 -10.58 -17.57 4.70
CA GLY A 185 -11.89 -17.58 5.34
C GLY A 185 -12.80 -16.41 4.96
N TYR A 186 -12.50 -15.72 3.86
CA TYR A 186 -13.26 -14.57 3.37
C TYR A 186 -13.87 -14.86 1.99
N LYS A 187 -14.74 -13.96 1.54
CA LYS A 187 -15.37 -14.01 0.22
C LYS A 187 -15.17 -12.69 -0.51
N ILE A 188 -14.87 -12.76 -1.81
CA ILE A 188 -14.83 -11.56 -2.66
C ILE A 188 -16.26 -11.10 -2.94
N VAL A 189 -16.51 -9.83 -2.77
CA VAL A 189 -17.74 -9.16 -3.21
C VAL A 189 -17.46 -8.44 -4.52
N THR A 190 -18.42 -8.51 -5.45
CA THR A 190 -18.38 -7.75 -6.71
C THR A 190 -19.15 -6.45 -6.50
N ASP A 191 -18.41 -5.40 -6.15
CA ASP A 191 -18.93 -4.07 -5.89
C ASP A 191 -17.94 -3.04 -6.46
N ARG A 192 -18.35 -1.81 -6.61
CA ARG A 192 -17.46 -0.69 -6.93
C ARG A 192 -16.37 -0.51 -5.87
N GLY A 193 -16.60 -0.98 -4.64
CA GLY A 193 -15.66 -0.93 -3.53
C GLY A 193 -15.42 0.49 -3.03
N ASP A 194 -16.45 1.34 -3.04
CA ASP A 194 -16.36 2.66 -2.42
C ASP A 194 -16.23 2.55 -0.91
N TRP A 195 -15.48 3.50 -0.35
CA TRP A 195 -15.43 3.64 1.10
C TRP A 195 -16.82 3.99 1.64
N ARG A 196 -17.20 3.36 2.75
CA ARG A 196 -18.45 3.61 3.46
C ARG A 196 -18.13 3.83 4.93
N ALA A 197 -18.66 4.92 5.49
CA ALA A 197 -18.56 5.20 6.92
C ALA A 197 -19.33 4.17 7.76
#